data_3aa23582c76daf7b20300c35612899f1
#
_entry.id   3aa23582c76daf7b20300c35612899f1
#
_cell.length_a   1.000
_cell.length_b   1.000
_cell.length_c   1.000
_cell.angle_alpha   90.00
_cell.angle_beta   90.00
_cell.angle_gamma   90.00
#
_symmetry.space_group_name_H-M   'P 1'
#
loop_
_entity.id
_entity.type
_entity.pdbx_description
1 polymer ?
#
loop_
_entity_poly.entity_id
_entity_poly.type
_entity_poly.pdbx_seq_one_letter_code
_entity_poly.pdbx_strand_id
1 'polypeptide(L)'
;MIRKSALLFAVAGTLSLGFTACSSNDDPGISEEDYTNKQFGNEAMAACTDLTNALTEANQAIVSSQLSAEQKKELQNILNANVDNVISPTYKELGDDVEALHAALGTLSEKEISQKNVDDACAAFLKAREQWERSEAFLMGPASDFSIDPHIDSWPLNRTALHAYFGNPTAEIKDESILGFHALEFILFRNGKPRKVAEFQGNDTYPNFTDIKGSDELKYAEAVIKDLLNHVYELEVAWNPTNATRLAAVKAANLKYQTEKGLSYGENMRSAGDAAKSTFASIDVAVTQVLSETEGSCLGIANEVGTAKISNPFQAGDISYVESPYSYNSITDFQNNIRSIENIWYGGRNGKNSNAAYSFHKFFQSNKTAVGRKVEAAIETAIQKIGRMPKPFVKYVSKVWNKKFE
;
A
#
# COMPACT_ATOMS: atom_id res chain seq x y z
N MET A 1 -24.79 45.53 -48.68
CA MET A 1 -25.20 44.47 -47.75
C MET A 1 -23.98 43.60 -47.48
N ILE A 2 -23.30 43.82 -46.37
CA ILE A 2 -22.05 43.15 -46.00
C ILE A 2 -22.40 42.18 -44.89
N ARG A 3 -22.28 40.86 -45.17
CA ARG A 3 -22.39 39.81 -44.12
C ARG A 3 -21.03 39.62 -43.47
N LYS A 4 -20.95 39.84 -42.18
CA LYS A 4 -19.80 39.50 -41.33
C LYS A 4 -19.86 38.02 -40.98
N SER A 5 -18.88 37.26 -41.46
CA SER A 5 -18.64 35.88 -41.02
C SER A 5 -17.77 35.92 -39.76
N ALA A 6 -18.29 35.41 -38.65
CA ALA A 6 -17.52 35.20 -37.43
C ALA A 6 -16.73 33.90 -37.52
N LEU A 7 -15.41 33.99 -37.42
CA LEU A 7 -14.51 32.85 -37.35
C LEU A 7 -14.47 32.37 -35.88
N LEU A 8 -15.01 31.18 -35.63
CA LEU A 8 -14.81 30.47 -34.38
C LEU A 8 -13.40 29.83 -34.39
N PHE A 9 -12.51 30.31 -33.57
CA PHE A 9 -11.28 29.58 -33.23
C PHE A 9 -11.60 28.52 -32.20
N ALA A 10 -11.60 27.25 -32.62
CA ALA A 10 -11.55 26.13 -31.71
C ALA A 10 -10.12 25.99 -31.19
N VAL A 11 -9.89 26.35 -29.93
CA VAL A 11 -8.64 26.05 -29.22
C VAL A 11 -8.73 24.58 -28.79
N ALA A 12 -8.06 23.72 -29.54
CA ALA A 12 -7.80 22.36 -29.11
C ALA A 12 -6.75 22.40 -27.98
N GLY A 13 -7.22 22.38 -26.74
CA GLY A 13 -6.36 22.19 -25.58
C GLY A 13 -5.88 20.75 -25.53
N THR A 14 -4.67 20.51 -25.98
CA THR A 14 -3.93 19.28 -25.66
C THR A 14 -3.66 19.30 -24.17
N LEU A 15 -4.40 18.51 -23.38
CA LEU A 15 -4.00 18.14 -22.03
C LEU A 15 -2.77 17.25 -22.17
N SER A 16 -1.61 17.86 -22.13
CA SER A 16 -0.39 17.15 -21.76
C SER A 16 -0.51 16.81 -20.28
N LEU A 17 -0.80 15.56 -19.96
CA LEU A 17 -0.56 15.01 -18.64
C LEU A 17 0.97 15.01 -18.43
N GLY A 18 1.49 16.15 -18.01
CA GLY A 18 2.82 16.25 -17.49
C GLY A 18 2.86 15.46 -16.18
N PHE A 19 3.43 14.27 -16.21
CA PHE A 19 4.00 13.67 -15.03
C PHE A 19 5.12 14.60 -14.58
N THR A 20 4.82 15.51 -13.67
CA THR A 20 5.85 16.18 -12.90
C THR A 20 6.46 15.11 -11.99
N ALA A 21 7.53 14.49 -12.49
CA ALA A 21 8.49 13.82 -11.63
C ALA A 21 8.80 14.81 -10.51
N CYS A 22 8.68 14.36 -9.25
CA CYS A 22 9.00 15.17 -8.07
C CYS A 22 10.38 15.79 -8.27
N SER A 23 10.40 17.04 -8.70
CA SER A 23 11.62 17.79 -8.90
C SER A 23 12.03 18.35 -7.55
N SER A 24 13.31 18.23 -7.29
CA SER A 24 14.12 19.04 -6.38
C SER A 24 13.64 19.18 -4.92
N ASN A 25 14.62 19.12 -4.10
CA ASN A 25 14.72 19.26 -2.67
C ASN A 25 14.01 20.47 -2.01
N ASP A 26 13.32 21.29 -2.79
CA ASP A 26 12.60 22.46 -2.34
C ASP A 26 11.22 22.41 -3.00
N ASP A 27 10.22 21.92 -2.25
CA ASP A 27 8.84 22.26 -2.54
C ASP A 27 8.73 23.78 -2.28
N PRO A 28 8.54 24.61 -3.33
CA PRO A 28 8.62 26.08 -3.17
C PRO A 28 7.51 26.66 -2.29
N GLY A 29 6.67 25.84 -1.70
CA GLY A 29 5.58 26.22 -0.81
C GLY A 29 5.78 25.88 0.66
N ILE A 30 6.84 25.13 1.05
CA ILE A 30 7.05 24.73 2.45
C ILE A 30 8.15 25.61 3.08
N SER A 31 7.79 26.31 4.16
CA SER A 31 8.73 27.13 4.92
C SER A 31 9.59 26.27 5.86
N GLU A 32 10.75 26.80 6.27
CA GLU A 32 11.58 26.12 7.29
C GLU A 32 10.83 25.97 8.62
N GLU A 33 9.92 26.92 8.93
CA GLU A 33 9.05 26.86 10.10
C GLU A 33 8.12 25.64 10.04
N ASP A 34 7.54 25.32 8.86
CA ASP A 34 6.70 24.14 8.70
C ASP A 34 7.46 22.86 8.97
N TYR A 35 8.71 22.73 8.50
CA TYR A 35 9.55 21.57 8.80
C TYR A 35 9.92 21.41 10.26
N THR A 36 9.97 22.49 11.04
CA THR A 36 10.26 22.44 12.48
C THR A 36 9.02 22.34 13.35
N ASN A 37 7.82 22.59 12.79
CA ASN A 37 6.56 22.57 13.49
C ASN A 37 6.07 21.15 13.74
N LYS A 38 6.06 20.73 15.00
CA LYS A 38 5.58 19.40 15.41
C LYS A 38 4.06 19.23 15.31
N GLN A 39 3.30 20.29 15.13
CA GLN A 39 1.83 20.26 15.15
C GLN A 39 1.27 19.32 14.07
N PHE A 40 1.82 19.35 12.85
CA PHE A 40 1.32 18.55 11.73
C PHE A 40 1.38 17.04 12.00
N GLY A 41 2.51 16.55 12.53
CA GLY A 41 2.64 15.14 12.89
C GLY A 41 1.73 14.76 14.05
N ASN A 42 1.61 15.61 15.09
CA ASN A 42 0.70 15.39 16.22
C ASN A 42 -0.76 15.33 15.75
N GLU A 43 -1.18 16.23 14.85
CA GLU A 43 -2.53 16.21 14.29
C GLU A 43 -2.80 14.94 13.46
N ALA A 44 -1.82 14.49 12.69
CA ALA A 44 -1.96 13.24 11.91
C ALA A 44 -2.09 12.01 12.81
N MET A 45 -1.25 11.88 13.85
CA MET A 45 -1.34 10.78 14.83
C MET A 45 -2.67 10.80 15.58
N ALA A 46 -3.14 11.97 16.03
CA ALA A 46 -4.42 12.12 16.71
C ALA A 46 -5.60 11.70 15.79
N ALA A 47 -5.56 12.09 14.52
CA ALA A 47 -6.59 11.71 13.56
C ALA A 47 -6.64 10.19 13.30
N CYS A 48 -5.50 9.50 13.30
CA CYS A 48 -5.44 8.03 13.23
C CYS A 48 -6.03 7.38 14.49
N THR A 49 -5.76 7.94 15.67
CA THR A 49 -6.35 7.49 16.94
C THR A 49 -7.87 7.66 16.93
N ASP A 50 -8.38 8.79 16.46
CA ASP A 50 -9.81 9.04 16.34
C ASP A 50 -10.49 8.04 15.38
N LEU A 51 -9.80 7.71 14.28
CA LEU A 51 -10.29 6.70 13.33
C LEU A 51 -10.31 5.31 13.96
N THR A 52 -9.27 4.91 14.69
CA THR A 52 -9.22 3.65 15.44
C THR A 52 -10.38 3.54 16.42
N ASN A 53 -10.66 4.61 17.18
CA ASN A 53 -11.79 4.67 18.11
C ASN A 53 -13.15 4.57 17.40
N ALA A 54 -13.31 5.26 16.27
CA ALA A 54 -14.54 5.23 15.48
C ALA A 54 -14.82 3.84 14.88
N LEU A 55 -13.79 3.14 14.40
CA LEU A 55 -13.89 1.76 13.90
C LEU A 55 -14.24 0.78 15.02
N THR A 56 -13.66 0.95 16.20
CA THR A 56 -14.00 0.18 17.40
C THR A 56 -15.49 0.35 17.75
N GLU A 57 -15.97 1.60 17.79
CA GLU A 57 -17.39 1.88 18.07
C GLU A 57 -18.31 1.27 16.99
N ALA A 58 -17.91 1.32 15.73
CA ALA A 58 -18.66 0.73 14.62
C ALA A 58 -18.76 -0.79 14.76
N ASN A 59 -17.65 -1.49 15.01
CA ASN A 59 -17.70 -2.93 15.25
C ASN A 59 -18.57 -3.29 16.46
N GLN A 60 -18.39 -2.59 17.59
CA GLN A 60 -19.20 -2.81 18.79
C GLN A 60 -20.69 -2.60 18.52
N ALA A 61 -21.05 -1.60 17.72
CA ALA A 61 -22.43 -1.33 17.33
C ALA A 61 -23.06 -2.48 16.53
N ILE A 62 -22.27 -3.30 15.85
CA ILE A 62 -22.73 -4.52 15.15
C ILE A 62 -22.81 -5.69 16.14
N VAL A 63 -21.68 -6.05 16.76
CA VAL A 63 -21.55 -7.30 17.52
C VAL A 63 -22.32 -7.32 18.85
N SER A 64 -22.58 -6.15 19.44
CA SER A 64 -23.38 -6.02 20.67
C SER A 64 -24.89 -5.94 20.42
N SER A 65 -25.33 -5.86 19.16
CA SER A 65 -26.75 -5.74 18.79
C SER A 65 -27.34 -7.10 18.52
N GLN A 66 -28.65 -7.26 18.90
CA GLN A 66 -29.43 -8.39 18.40
C GLN A 66 -29.87 -8.10 16.96
N LEU A 67 -29.00 -8.51 16.01
CA LEU A 67 -29.25 -8.32 14.58
C LEU A 67 -30.40 -9.18 14.10
N SER A 68 -31.33 -8.61 13.31
CA SER A 68 -32.35 -9.36 12.61
C SER A 68 -31.73 -10.27 11.53
N ALA A 69 -32.50 -11.23 11.02
CA ALA A 69 -32.07 -12.09 9.93
C ALA A 69 -31.74 -11.28 8.66
N GLU A 70 -32.48 -10.21 8.39
CA GLU A 70 -32.27 -9.29 7.28
C GLU A 70 -30.96 -8.53 7.44
N GLN A 71 -30.65 -8.02 8.63
CA GLN A 71 -29.41 -7.33 8.92
C GLN A 71 -28.19 -8.26 8.79
N LYS A 72 -28.30 -9.50 9.26
CA LYS A 72 -27.24 -10.52 9.06
C LYS A 72 -27.01 -10.82 7.58
N LYS A 73 -28.09 -10.94 6.81
CA LYS A 73 -28.01 -11.12 5.37
C LYS A 73 -27.37 -9.91 4.68
N GLU A 74 -27.71 -8.69 5.12
CA GLU A 74 -27.10 -7.46 4.61
C GLU A 74 -25.60 -7.43 4.89
N LEU A 75 -25.15 -7.76 6.11
CA LEU A 75 -23.74 -7.87 6.46
C LEU A 75 -23.01 -8.91 5.61
N GLN A 76 -23.62 -10.08 5.37
CA GLN A 76 -23.04 -11.07 4.46
C GLN A 76 -22.89 -10.52 3.04
N ASN A 77 -23.88 -9.77 2.54
CA ASN A 77 -23.79 -9.13 1.23
C ASN A 77 -22.69 -8.05 1.18
N ILE A 78 -22.44 -7.35 2.31
CA ILE A 78 -21.33 -6.39 2.44
C ILE A 78 -19.98 -7.10 2.39
N LEU A 79 -19.83 -8.21 3.11
CA LEU A 79 -18.60 -9.03 3.04
C LEU A 79 -18.35 -9.54 1.61
N ASN A 80 -19.39 -10.01 0.94
CA ASN A 80 -19.31 -10.44 -0.46
C ASN A 80 -18.90 -9.29 -1.37
N ALA A 81 -19.51 -8.11 -1.21
CA ALA A 81 -19.19 -6.91 -1.99
C ALA A 81 -17.74 -6.45 -1.77
N ASN A 82 -17.23 -6.55 -0.54
CA ASN A 82 -15.82 -6.24 -0.26
C ASN A 82 -14.86 -7.21 -0.96
N VAL A 83 -15.18 -8.52 -0.95
CA VAL A 83 -14.38 -9.50 -1.72
C VAL A 83 -14.39 -9.19 -3.22
N ASP A 84 -15.58 -8.89 -3.79
CA ASP A 84 -15.77 -8.73 -5.23
C ASP A 84 -15.29 -7.39 -5.78
N ASN A 85 -15.47 -6.31 -5.02
CA ASN A 85 -15.28 -4.95 -5.52
C ASN A 85 -14.03 -4.25 -4.96
N VAL A 86 -13.44 -4.80 -3.87
CA VAL A 86 -12.28 -4.20 -3.20
C VAL A 86 -11.11 -5.17 -3.19
N ILE A 87 -11.21 -6.28 -2.48
CA ILE A 87 -10.07 -7.16 -2.17
C ILE A 87 -9.54 -7.82 -3.44
N SER A 88 -10.37 -8.62 -4.13
CA SER A 88 -9.94 -9.35 -5.33
C SER A 88 -9.47 -8.43 -6.46
N PRO A 89 -10.15 -7.32 -6.79
CA PRO A 89 -9.66 -6.39 -7.81
C PRO A 89 -8.37 -5.67 -7.43
N THR A 90 -8.13 -5.37 -6.14
CA THR A 90 -6.90 -4.73 -5.69
C THR A 90 -5.71 -5.67 -5.84
N TYR A 91 -5.81 -6.92 -5.40
CA TYR A 91 -4.74 -7.90 -5.56
C TYR A 91 -4.50 -8.29 -7.03
N LYS A 92 -5.58 -8.31 -7.84
CA LYS A 92 -5.40 -8.50 -9.29
C LYS A 92 -4.58 -7.38 -9.92
N GLU A 93 -4.90 -6.12 -9.60
CA GLU A 93 -4.18 -4.97 -10.15
C GLU A 93 -2.76 -4.89 -9.58
N LEU A 94 -2.55 -5.24 -8.31
CA LEU A 94 -1.21 -5.40 -7.75
C LEU A 94 -0.39 -6.42 -8.57
N GLY A 95 -0.97 -7.56 -8.91
CA GLY A 95 -0.34 -8.55 -9.77
C GLY A 95 0.01 -8.01 -11.15
N ASP A 96 -0.93 -7.31 -11.80
CA ASP A 96 -0.71 -6.68 -13.11
C ASP A 96 0.43 -5.64 -13.06
N ASP A 97 0.47 -4.82 -11.99
CA ASP A 97 1.46 -3.75 -11.82
C ASP A 97 2.85 -4.29 -11.44
N VAL A 98 2.93 -5.38 -10.65
CA VAL A 98 4.21 -6.07 -10.35
C VAL A 98 4.75 -6.80 -11.59
N GLU A 99 3.90 -7.37 -12.45
CA GLU A 99 4.31 -7.89 -13.76
C GLU A 99 4.94 -6.78 -14.63
N ALA A 100 4.33 -5.61 -14.65
CA ALA A 100 4.85 -4.47 -15.40
C ALA A 100 6.19 -3.98 -14.81
N LEU A 101 6.33 -3.95 -13.48
CA LEU A 101 7.60 -3.64 -12.81
C LEU A 101 8.69 -4.68 -13.13
N HIS A 102 8.36 -5.96 -13.09
CA HIS A 102 9.29 -7.04 -13.47
C HIS A 102 9.77 -6.87 -14.90
N ALA A 103 8.85 -6.61 -15.84
CA ALA A 103 9.22 -6.35 -17.24
C ALA A 103 10.14 -5.13 -17.39
N ALA A 104 9.86 -4.04 -16.66
CA ALA A 104 10.68 -2.83 -16.67
C ALA A 104 12.09 -3.09 -16.09
N LEU A 105 12.21 -3.80 -14.96
CA LEU A 105 13.49 -4.20 -14.38
C LEU A 105 14.28 -5.10 -15.32
N GLY A 106 13.64 -6.04 -16.01
CA GLY A 106 14.27 -6.91 -17.01
C GLY A 106 14.95 -6.12 -18.13
N THR A 107 14.46 -4.93 -18.48
CA THR A 107 15.13 -4.06 -19.46
C THR A 107 16.43 -3.48 -18.95
N LEU A 108 16.59 -3.34 -17.63
CA LEU A 108 17.84 -2.85 -17.01
C LEU A 108 18.93 -3.91 -16.97
N SER A 109 18.56 -5.18 -16.81
CA SER A 109 19.52 -6.29 -16.75
C SER A 109 19.89 -6.86 -18.12
N GLU A 110 19.05 -6.72 -19.13
CA GLU A 110 19.23 -7.32 -20.48
C GLU A 110 19.81 -6.35 -21.51
N LYS A 111 19.78 -5.04 -21.27
CA LYS A 111 20.16 -3.98 -22.21
C LYS A 111 21.15 -3.02 -21.59
N GLU A 112 21.73 -2.17 -22.42
CA GLU A 112 22.46 -1.00 -21.94
C GLU A 112 21.52 -0.12 -21.08
N ILE A 113 21.92 0.17 -19.84
CA ILE A 113 21.13 0.99 -18.92
C ILE A 113 20.99 2.40 -19.51
N SER A 114 19.74 2.85 -19.66
CA SER A 114 19.42 4.22 -20.04
C SER A 114 18.61 4.90 -18.94
N GLN A 115 18.69 6.23 -18.85
CA GLN A 115 17.89 6.97 -17.86
C GLN A 115 16.40 6.74 -18.05
N LYS A 116 15.95 6.65 -19.32
CA LYS A 116 14.54 6.35 -19.61
C LYS A 116 14.10 5.01 -19.01
N ASN A 117 14.92 3.96 -19.13
CA ASN A 117 14.55 2.64 -18.58
C ASN A 117 14.51 2.67 -17.04
N VAL A 118 15.42 3.40 -16.40
CA VAL A 118 15.37 3.60 -14.93
C VAL A 118 14.12 4.37 -14.53
N ASP A 119 13.79 5.45 -15.25
CA ASP A 119 12.58 6.26 -14.99
C ASP A 119 11.31 5.42 -15.17
N ASP A 120 11.23 4.59 -16.22
CA ASP A 120 10.11 3.68 -16.48
C ASP A 120 9.96 2.64 -15.35
N ALA A 121 11.07 2.06 -14.87
CA ALA A 121 11.05 1.12 -13.74
C ALA A 121 10.59 1.80 -12.44
N CYS A 122 11.05 3.03 -12.18
CA CYS A 122 10.59 3.81 -11.03
C CYS A 122 9.10 4.14 -11.10
N ALA A 123 8.58 4.49 -12.29
CA ALA A 123 7.16 4.74 -12.48
C ALA A 123 6.31 3.47 -12.26
N ALA A 124 6.77 2.31 -12.76
CA ALA A 124 6.11 1.03 -12.53
C ALA A 124 6.15 0.63 -11.04
N PHE A 125 7.27 0.88 -10.35
CA PHE A 125 7.41 0.67 -8.91
C PHE A 125 6.37 1.46 -8.12
N LEU A 126 6.25 2.77 -8.36
CA LEU A 126 5.30 3.63 -7.62
C LEU A 126 3.85 3.19 -7.85
N LYS A 127 3.54 2.69 -9.04
CA LYS A 127 2.21 2.19 -9.36
C LYS A 127 1.90 0.88 -8.62
N ALA A 128 2.82 -0.07 -8.61
CA ALA A 128 2.67 -1.32 -7.88
C ALA A 128 2.60 -1.06 -6.36
N ARG A 129 3.47 -0.18 -5.83
CA ARG A 129 3.46 0.22 -4.42
C ARG A 129 2.12 0.82 -4.01
N GLU A 130 1.49 1.66 -4.84
CA GLU A 130 0.16 2.22 -4.56
C GLU A 130 -0.89 1.13 -4.31
N GLN A 131 -0.89 0.04 -5.09
CA GLN A 131 -1.85 -1.05 -4.90
C GLN A 131 -1.61 -1.82 -3.61
N TRP A 132 -0.34 -2.03 -3.25
CA TRP A 132 0.00 -2.65 -1.98
C TRP A 132 -0.50 -1.81 -0.81
N GLU A 133 -0.17 -0.54 -0.76
CA GLU A 133 -0.61 0.38 0.29
C GLU A 133 -2.14 0.48 0.41
N ARG A 134 -2.84 0.31 -0.72
CA ARG A 134 -4.31 0.25 -0.76
C ARG A 134 -4.88 -1.11 -0.37
N SER A 135 -4.05 -2.08 -0.04
CA SER A 135 -4.47 -3.39 0.47
C SER A 135 -4.32 -3.54 1.99
N GLU A 136 -3.69 -2.61 2.65
CA GLU A 136 -3.31 -2.67 4.06
C GLU A 136 -4.48 -2.89 5.04
N ALA A 137 -5.69 -2.45 4.72
CA ALA A 137 -6.88 -2.73 5.52
C ALA A 137 -7.40 -4.17 5.41
N PHE A 138 -6.79 -5.04 4.60
CA PHE A 138 -7.21 -6.41 4.38
C PHE A 138 -6.06 -7.40 4.14
N LEU A 139 -4.95 -7.22 4.88
CA LEU A 139 -3.85 -8.17 4.96
C LEU A 139 -4.20 -9.42 5.80
N MET A 140 -5.42 -9.51 6.32
CA MET A 140 -5.97 -10.71 6.96
C MET A 140 -5.97 -11.92 6.02
N GLY A 141 -6.03 -13.09 6.59
CA GLY A 141 -6.11 -14.33 5.82
C GLY A 141 -4.78 -14.68 5.17
N PRO A 142 -4.66 -14.79 3.83
CA PRO A 142 -3.48 -15.39 3.21
C PRO A 142 -2.19 -14.61 3.48
N ALA A 143 -2.23 -13.28 3.57
CA ALA A 143 -1.04 -12.48 3.85
C ALA A 143 -0.42 -12.86 5.20
N SER A 144 -1.26 -13.04 6.22
CA SER A 144 -0.86 -13.48 7.56
C SER A 144 -0.65 -15.00 7.63
N ASP A 145 -1.60 -15.82 7.15
CA ASP A 145 -1.60 -17.28 7.32
C ASP A 145 -0.45 -17.95 6.58
N PHE A 146 0.05 -17.36 5.50
CA PHE A 146 1.13 -17.91 4.69
C PHE A 146 2.44 -17.13 4.83
N SER A 147 2.48 -16.12 5.72
CA SER A 147 3.66 -15.26 5.92
C SER A 147 4.10 -14.57 4.62
N ILE A 148 3.14 -14.09 3.83
CA ILE A 148 3.40 -13.42 2.54
C ILE A 148 3.95 -12.01 2.75
N ASP A 149 3.48 -11.31 3.78
CA ASP A 149 3.81 -9.91 4.03
C ASP A 149 5.32 -9.61 4.05
N PRO A 150 6.20 -10.37 4.75
CA PRO A 150 7.64 -10.11 4.74
C PRO A 150 8.30 -10.27 3.36
N HIS A 151 7.72 -11.03 2.45
CA HIS A 151 8.20 -11.14 1.07
C HIS A 151 7.83 -9.94 0.20
N ILE A 152 6.72 -9.26 0.54
CA ILE A 152 6.24 -8.10 -0.21
C ILE A 152 6.74 -6.80 0.39
N ASP A 153 6.72 -6.65 1.72
CA ASP A 153 6.91 -5.36 2.39
C ASP A 153 7.74 -5.40 3.67
N SER A 154 8.86 -6.14 3.64
CA SER A 154 9.77 -6.19 4.79
C SER A 154 10.29 -4.81 5.16
N TRP A 155 9.89 -4.29 6.34
CA TRP A 155 10.18 -2.94 6.79
C TRP A 155 10.61 -2.88 8.27
N PRO A 156 11.59 -2.03 8.63
CA PRO A 156 12.48 -1.26 7.77
C PRO A 156 13.52 -2.13 7.05
N LEU A 157 13.95 -1.72 5.85
CA LEU A 157 15.00 -2.41 5.10
C LEU A 157 16.29 -2.55 5.93
N ASN A 158 16.77 -3.77 6.09
CA ASN A 158 18.03 -4.06 6.77
C ASN A 158 19.23 -3.81 5.87
N ARG A 159 19.70 -2.55 5.83
CA ARG A 159 20.86 -2.15 4.97
C ARG A 159 22.15 -2.87 5.32
N THR A 160 22.35 -3.26 6.58
CA THR A 160 23.54 -4.02 7.00
C THR A 160 23.52 -5.43 6.42
N ALA A 161 22.38 -6.10 6.49
CA ALA A 161 22.19 -7.41 5.86
C ALA A 161 22.31 -7.32 4.32
N LEU A 162 21.74 -6.27 3.72
CA LEU A 162 21.85 -6.03 2.29
C LEU A 162 23.30 -5.83 1.84
N HIS A 163 24.08 -5.02 2.53
CA HIS A 163 25.50 -4.86 2.23
C HIS A 163 26.26 -6.18 2.38
N ALA A 164 25.98 -6.94 3.44
CA ALA A 164 26.61 -8.26 3.65
C ALA A 164 26.26 -9.26 2.52
N TYR A 165 25.01 -9.22 2.02
CA TYR A 165 24.59 -10.02 0.88
C TYR A 165 25.45 -9.75 -0.37
N PHE A 166 25.73 -8.49 -0.69
CA PHE A 166 26.59 -8.15 -1.82
C PHE A 166 28.05 -8.63 -1.67
N GLY A 167 28.51 -8.80 -0.42
CA GLY A 167 29.83 -9.40 -0.14
C GLY A 167 29.91 -10.90 -0.48
N ASN A 168 28.78 -11.60 -0.46
CA ASN A 168 28.68 -13.04 -0.76
C ASN A 168 27.30 -13.39 -1.36
N PRO A 169 26.97 -12.94 -2.59
CA PRO A 169 25.66 -13.14 -3.17
C PRO A 169 25.37 -14.62 -3.41
N THR A 170 24.16 -15.04 -3.06
CA THR A 170 23.61 -16.38 -3.30
C THR A 170 22.49 -16.33 -4.33
N ALA A 171 22.22 -17.45 -4.99
CA ALA A 171 21.13 -17.52 -5.98
C ALA A 171 19.75 -17.36 -5.34
N GLU A 172 19.62 -17.72 -4.06
CA GLU A 172 18.39 -17.61 -3.27
C GLU A 172 18.63 -16.63 -2.12
N ILE A 173 17.74 -15.66 -1.97
CA ILE A 173 17.76 -14.70 -0.86
C ILE A 173 16.92 -15.31 0.26
N LYS A 174 17.57 -15.66 1.39
CA LYS A 174 16.93 -16.29 2.53
C LYS A 174 16.57 -15.32 3.65
N ASP A 175 17.13 -14.13 3.62
CA ASP A 175 16.89 -13.10 4.61
C ASP A 175 15.75 -12.21 4.12
N GLU A 176 14.56 -12.41 4.70
CA GLU A 176 13.37 -11.65 4.35
C GLU A 176 13.55 -10.14 4.61
N SER A 177 14.42 -9.74 5.54
CA SER A 177 14.66 -8.33 5.87
C SER A 177 15.31 -7.52 4.73
N ILE A 178 15.64 -8.19 3.63
CA ILE A 178 16.20 -7.57 2.40
C ILE A 178 15.36 -7.95 1.17
N LEU A 179 14.08 -8.28 1.33
CA LEU A 179 13.14 -8.57 0.25
C LEU A 179 12.09 -7.45 0.08
N GLY A 180 11.25 -7.59 -0.90
CA GLY A 180 10.06 -6.78 -1.11
C GLY A 180 10.29 -5.39 -1.70
N PHE A 181 9.26 -4.56 -1.55
CA PHE A 181 9.24 -3.21 -2.13
C PHE A 181 10.36 -2.31 -1.60
N HIS A 182 10.66 -2.34 -0.30
CA HIS A 182 11.69 -1.45 0.27
C HIS A 182 13.09 -1.77 -0.26
N ALA A 183 13.37 -3.04 -0.56
CA ALA A 183 14.60 -3.45 -1.22
C ALA A 183 14.69 -2.90 -2.65
N LEU A 184 13.61 -3.00 -3.43
CA LEU A 184 13.54 -2.43 -4.78
C LEU A 184 13.56 -0.91 -4.77
N GLU A 185 12.91 -0.27 -3.81
CA GLU A 185 12.95 1.18 -3.61
C GLU A 185 14.41 1.66 -3.44
N PHE A 186 15.16 0.99 -2.57
CA PHE A 186 16.56 1.31 -2.35
C PHE A 186 17.40 1.19 -3.64
N ILE A 187 17.14 0.19 -4.47
CA ILE A 187 17.86 0.01 -5.73
C ILE A 187 17.46 1.08 -6.77
N LEU A 188 16.22 1.48 -6.82
CA LEU A 188 15.70 2.35 -7.88
C LEU A 188 15.80 3.85 -7.59
N PHE A 189 15.78 4.25 -6.32
CA PHE A 189 15.66 5.66 -5.94
C PHE A 189 16.82 6.17 -5.09
N ARG A 190 17.14 7.47 -5.26
CA ARG A 190 18.01 8.26 -4.38
C ARG A 190 17.40 9.66 -4.21
N ASN A 191 17.24 10.08 -2.96
CA ASN A 191 16.77 11.43 -2.62
C ASN A 191 15.46 11.83 -3.32
N GLY A 192 14.48 10.91 -3.36
CA GLY A 192 13.17 11.15 -3.94
C GLY A 192 13.14 11.17 -5.48
N LYS A 193 14.18 10.69 -6.14
CA LYS A 193 14.30 10.67 -7.60
C LYS A 193 14.76 9.31 -8.09
N PRO A 194 14.44 8.95 -9.34
CA PRO A 194 15.10 7.84 -10.01
C PRO A 194 16.61 8.00 -9.93
N ARG A 195 17.32 6.92 -9.62
CA ARG A 195 18.80 6.90 -9.65
C ARG A 195 19.30 7.27 -11.04
N LYS A 196 20.43 7.94 -11.08
CA LYS A 196 21.11 8.26 -12.33
C LYS A 196 21.85 7.03 -12.85
N VAL A 197 21.88 6.87 -14.18
CA VAL A 197 22.65 5.78 -14.82
C VAL A 197 24.09 5.72 -14.32
N ALA A 198 24.73 6.89 -14.11
CA ALA A 198 26.10 6.97 -13.59
C ALA A 198 26.28 6.28 -12.22
N GLU A 199 25.24 6.28 -11.39
CA GLU A 199 25.28 5.63 -10.06
C GLU A 199 25.34 4.10 -10.18
N PHE A 200 24.72 3.52 -11.22
CA PHE A 200 24.86 2.09 -11.55
C PHE A 200 26.22 1.77 -12.25
N GLN A 201 26.95 2.79 -12.67
CA GLN A 201 28.24 2.66 -13.33
C GLN A 201 29.44 2.95 -12.39
N GLY A 202 29.22 2.83 -11.08
CA GLY A 202 30.27 2.97 -10.07
C GLY A 202 30.42 4.39 -9.50
N ASN A 203 29.46 5.28 -9.74
CA ASN A 203 29.46 6.64 -9.18
C ASN A 203 28.34 6.81 -8.12
N ASP A 204 27.89 5.73 -7.48
CA ASP A 204 26.99 5.84 -6.34
C ASP A 204 27.74 6.44 -5.14
N THR A 205 27.11 7.41 -4.49
CA THR A 205 27.66 8.11 -3.31
C THR A 205 26.94 7.73 -2.03
N TYR A 206 26.02 6.75 -2.10
CA TYR A 206 25.29 6.33 -0.92
C TYR A 206 26.23 5.65 0.08
N PRO A 207 26.24 6.07 1.36
CA PRO A 207 27.18 5.56 2.37
C PRO A 207 27.15 4.03 2.46
N ASN A 208 28.33 3.42 2.51
CA ASN A 208 28.55 1.97 2.58
C ASN A 208 28.13 1.16 1.33
N PHE A 209 27.70 1.82 0.23
CA PHE A 209 27.32 1.14 -1.01
C PHE A 209 28.14 1.62 -2.22
N THR A 210 29.11 2.47 -2.00
CA THR A 210 29.98 3.05 -3.06
C THR A 210 30.85 2.03 -3.78
N ASP A 211 31.11 0.88 -3.16
CA ASP A 211 31.94 -0.23 -3.68
C ASP A 211 31.09 -1.34 -4.33
N ILE A 212 29.77 -1.25 -4.25
CA ILE A 212 28.87 -2.24 -4.86
C ILE A 212 28.74 -1.97 -6.37
N LYS A 213 28.86 -3.03 -7.16
CA LYS A 213 28.70 -2.93 -8.61
C LYS A 213 27.22 -2.86 -8.97
N GLY A 214 26.85 -1.90 -9.81
CA GLY A 214 25.46 -1.78 -10.29
C GLY A 214 24.94 -3.04 -10.99
N SER A 215 25.83 -3.82 -11.66
CA SER A 215 25.46 -5.12 -12.23
C SER A 215 25.01 -6.13 -11.16
N ASP A 216 25.55 -6.07 -9.95
CA ASP A 216 25.20 -6.97 -8.87
C ASP A 216 23.92 -6.48 -8.17
N GLU A 217 23.74 -5.15 -8.04
CA GLU A 217 22.48 -4.56 -7.60
C GLU A 217 21.32 -4.92 -8.53
N LEU A 218 21.51 -4.89 -9.86
CA LEU A 218 20.48 -5.25 -10.82
C LEU A 218 20.13 -6.75 -10.81
N LYS A 219 21.13 -7.63 -10.63
CA LYS A 219 20.87 -9.07 -10.42
C LYS A 219 20.10 -9.33 -9.13
N TYR A 220 20.43 -8.61 -8.08
CA TYR A 220 19.68 -8.67 -6.83
C TYR A 220 18.22 -8.19 -7.01
N ALA A 221 18.02 -7.04 -7.67
CA ALA A 221 16.69 -6.54 -7.96
C ALA A 221 15.85 -7.54 -8.78
N GLU A 222 16.46 -8.26 -9.73
CA GLU A 222 15.82 -9.32 -10.52
C GLU A 222 15.43 -10.53 -9.64
N ALA A 223 16.22 -10.88 -8.64
CA ALA A 223 15.89 -11.94 -7.69
C ALA A 223 14.74 -11.51 -6.77
N VAL A 224 14.79 -10.28 -6.23
CA VAL A 224 13.75 -9.73 -5.36
C VAL A 224 12.42 -9.60 -6.09
N ILE A 225 12.40 -9.09 -7.33
CA ILE A 225 11.14 -8.93 -8.06
C ILE A 225 10.49 -10.27 -8.42
N LYS A 226 11.27 -11.33 -8.63
CA LYS A 226 10.73 -12.68 -8.85
C LYS A 226 10.10 -13.26 -7.59
N ASP A 227 10.71 -13.06 -6.44
CA ASP A 227 10.14 -13.44 -5.15
C ASP A 227 8.83 -12.66 -4.89
N LEU A 228 8.88 -11.34 -5.03
CA LEU A 228 7.71 -10.47 -4.91
C LEU A 228 6.58 -10.91 -5.84
N LEU A 229 6.86 -11.21 -7.11
CA LEU A 229 5.87 -11.64 -8.08
C LEU A 229 5.20 -12.95 -7.69
N ASN A 230 5.97 -13.93 -7.19
CA ASN A 230 5.44 -15.19 -6.71
C ASN A 230 4.44 -14.99 -5.56
N HIS A 231 4.78 -14.17 -4.58
CA HIS A 231 3.95 -13.93 -3.40
C HIS A 231 2.74 -13.03 -3.68
N VAL A 232 2.86 -12.10 -4.62
CA VAL A 232 1.70 -11.34 -5.11
C VAL A 232 0.71 -12.25 -5.86
N TYR A 233 1.19 -13.20 -6.64
CA TYR A 233 0.32 -14.20 -7.27
C TYR A 233 -0.32 -15.14 -6.24
N GLU A 234 0.45 -15.56 -5.24
CA GLU A 234 -0.07 -16.37 -4.13
C GLU A 234 -1.23 -15.65 -3.44
N LEU A 235 -1.07 -14.38 -3.16
CA LEU A 235 -2.07 -13.54 -2.49
C LEU A 235 -3.33 -13.37 -3.35
N GLU A 236 -3.20 -13.03 -4.63
CA GLU A 236 -4.35 -12.91 -5.54
C GLU A 236 -5.11 -14.23 -5.68
N VAL A 237 -4.39 -15.31 -5.93
CA VAL A 237 -4.97 -16.65 -6.14
C VAL A 237 -5.63 -17.19 -4.87
N ALA A 238 -5.04 -16.89 -3.70
CA ALA A 238 -5.64 -17.28 -2.43
C ALA A 238 -6.99 -16.61 -2.20
N TRP A 239 -7.16 -15.33 -2.59
CA TRP A 239 -8.45 -14.66 -2.52
C TRP A 239 -9.39 -15.07 -3.64
N ASN A 240 -8.88 -15.15 -4.88
CA ASN A 240 -9.71 -15.45 -6.06
C ASN A 240 -8.93 -16.26 -7.12
N PRO A 241 -9.07 -17.60 -7.16
CA PRO A 241 -8.29 -18.49 -8.03
C PRO A 241 -8.78 -18.52 -9.50
N THR A 242 -9.40 -17.46 -10.01
CA THR A 242 -9.98 -17.45 -11.36
C THR A 242 -8.94 -17.20 -12.47
N ASN A 243 -7.79 -16.62 -12.14
CA ASN A 243 -6.68 -16.43 -13.08
C ASN A 243 -5.91 -17.75 -13.25
N ALA A 244 -6.20 -18.49 -14.31
CA ALA A 244 -5.61 -19.82 -14.53
C ALA A 244 -4.08 -19.79 -14.69
N THR A 245 -3.52 -18.73 -15.27
CA THR A 245 -2.08 -18.57 -15.46
C THR A 245 -1.36 -18.38 -14.13
N ARG A 246 -1.84 -17.46 -13.28
CA ARG A 246 -1.26 -17.20 -11.96
C ARG A 246 -1.48 -18.38 -11.00
N LEU A 247 -2.63 -19.04 -11.08
CA LEU A 247 -2.87 -20.29 -10.33
C LEU A 247 -1.88 -21.39 -10.73
N ALA A 248 -1.55 -21.53 -12.02
CA ALA A 248 -0.56 -22.50 -12.46
C ALA A 248 0.86 -22.13 -11.95
N ALA A 249 1.21 -20.84 -11.93
CA ALA A 249 2.49 -20.37 -11.38
C ALA A 249 2.61 -20.64 -9.87
N VAL A 250 1.57 -20.33 -9.10
CA VAL A 250 1.51 -20.59 -7.64
C VAL A 250 1.67 -22.08 -7.35
N LYS A 251 0.99 -22.95 -8.09
CA LYS A 251 1.14 -24.41 -7.97
C LYS A 251 2.54 -24.89 -8.37
N ALA A 252 3.12 -24.34 -9.43
CA ALA A 252 4.47 -24.68 -9.86
C ALA A 252 5.54 -24.28 -8.83
N ALA A 253 5.33 -23.16 -8.13
CA ALA A 253 6.15 -22.69 -7.03
C ALA A 253 5.87 -23.44 -5.70
N ASN A 254 4.92 -24.35 -5.67
CA ASN A 254 4.49 -25.09 -4.48
C ASN A 254 4.03 -24.18 -3.31
N LEU A 255 3.42 -23.04 -3.64
CA LEU A 255 2.89 -22.09 -2.68
C LEU A 255 1.46 -22.46 -2.25
N LYS A 256 1.07 -21.99 -1.07
CA LYS A 256 -0.26 -22.21 -0.50
C LYS A 256 -1.27 -21.22 -1.09
N TYR A 257 -2.52 -21.62 -1.25
CA TYR A 257 -3.56 -20.70 -1.78
C TYR A 257 -4.97 -21.03 -1.29
N GLN A 258 -5.12 -21.87 -0.29
CA GLN A 258 -6.42 -22.28 0.24
C GLN A 258 -6.39 -22.28 1.76
N THR A 259 -7.56 -22.04 2.34
CA THR A 259 -7.79 -22.23 3.77
C THR A 259 -7.68 -23.71 4.15
N GLU A 260 -7.66 -24.00 5.44
CA GLU A 260 -7.72 -25.37 5.97
C GLU A 260 -8.99 -26.16 5.54
N LYS A 261 -10.04 -25.43 5.09
CA LYS A 261 -11.28 -26.03 4.54
C LYS A 261 -11.17 -26.33 3.04
N GLY A 262 -10.04 -26.04 2.40
CA GLY A 262 -9.81 -26.28 0.98
C GLY A 262 -10.50 -25.27 0.06
N LEU A 263 -10.96 -24.14 0.57
CA LEU A 263 -11.59 -23.05 -0.19
C LEU A 263 -10.64 -21.87 -0.36
N SER A 264 -10.90 -21.03 -1.35
CA SER A 264 -10.28 -19.71 -1.42
C SER A 264 -10.74 -18.84 -0.23
N TYR A 265 -9.94 -17.83 0.13
CA TYR A 265 -10.30 -16.88 1.20
C TYR A 265 -11.56 -16.07 0.85
N GLY A 266 -11.77 -15.80 -0.45
CA GLY A 266 -13.01 -15.19 -0.90
C GLY A 266 -14.24 -16.07 -0.63
N GLU A 267 -14.18 -17.35 -0.96
CA GLU A 267 -15.28 -18.30 -0.65
C GLU A 267 -15.43 -18.55 0.85
N ASN A 268 -14.35 -18.57 1.60
CA ASN A 268 -14.36 -18.64 3.05
C ASN A 268 -15.15 -17.46 3.67
N MET A 269 -14.89 -16.25 3.19
CA MET A 269 -15.59 -15.04 3.62
C MET A 269 -17.08 -15.07 3.23
N ARG A 270 -17.41 -15.52 2.01
CA ARG A 270 -18.79 -15.64 1.53
C ARG A 270 -19.59 -16.69 2.29
N SER A 271 -18.92 -17.65 2.90
CA SER A 271 -19.52 -18.76 3.65
C SER A 271 -19.52 -18.55 5.16
N ALA A 272 -19.28 -17.34 5.65
CA ALA A 272 -19.20 -17.05 7.09
C ALA A 272 -20.41 -17.58 7.84
N GLY A 273 -20.16 -18.34 8.92
CA GLY A 273 -21.20 -19.04 9.70
C GLY A 273 -21.56 -20.43 9.20
N ASP A 274 -21.07 -20.89 8.06
CA ASP A 274 -21.18 -22.27 7.60
C ASP A 274 -19.95 -23.08 8.07
N ALA A 275 -20.06 -23.79 9.17
CA ALA A 275 -18.96 -24.53 9.77
C ALA A 275 -18.31 -25.60 8.84
N ALA A 276 -19.03 -26.04 7.80
CA ALA A 276 -18.49 -27.00 6.84
C ALA A 276 -17.56 -26.33 5.80
N LYS A 277 -17.72 -25.02 5.57
CA LYS A 277 -17.04 -24.29 4.50
C LYS A 277 -16.15 -23.16 5.01
N SER A 278 -16.53 -22.50 6.11
CA SER A 278 -15.85 -21.31 6.58
C SER A 278 -15.08 -21.55 7.87
N THR A 279 -13.95 -20.86 8.01
CA THR A 279 -13.22 -20.74 9.28
C THR A 279 -13.87 -19.72 10.21
N PHE A 280 -14.73 -18.82 9.67
CA PHE A 280 -15.50 -17.86 10.46
C PHE A 280 -16.73 -18.53 11.07
N ALA A 281 -16.77 -18.61 12.41
CA ALA A 281 -17.86 -19.24 13.15
C ALA A 281 -19.21 -18.54 12.96
N SER A 282 -19.20 -17.23 12.67
CA SER A 282 -20.38 -16.42 12.39
C SER A 282 -20.04 -15.23 11.49
N ILE A 283 -21.09 -14.56 10.98
CA ILE A 283 -20.97 -13.31 10.24
C ILE A 283 -20.34 -12.21 11.10
N ASP A 284 -20.68 -12.16 12.39
CA ASP A 284 -20.15 -11.16 13.32
C ASP A 284 -18.63 -11.31 13.48
N VAL A 285 -18.11 -12.55 13.53
CA VAL A 285 -16.66 -12.83 13.56
C VAL A 285 -15.99 -12.36 12.28
N ALA A 286 -16.59 -12.63 11.11
CA ALA A 286 -16.02 -12.17 9.83
C ALA A 286 -16.04 -10.63 9.70
N VAL A 287 -17.09 -9.96 10.19
CA VAL A 287 -17.16 -8.49 10.24
C VAL A 287 -16.09 -7.92 11.18
N THR A 288 -15.91 -8.53 12.35
CA THR A 288 -14.85 -8.13 13.29
C THR A 288 -13.47 -8.24 12.66
N GLN A 289 -13.21 -9.34 11.95
CA GLN A 289 -11.94 -9.52 11.21
C GLN A 289 -11.69 -8.39 10.22
N VAL A 290 -12.70 -7.94 9.50
CA VAL A 290 -12.56 -6.86 8.52
C VAL A 290 -12.40 -5.50 9.20
N LEU A 291 -13.17 -5.21 10.24
CA LEU A 291 -13.25 -3.86 10.79
C LEU A 291 -12.27 -3.57 11.93
N SER A 292 -12.02 -4.53 12.83
CA SER A 292 -11.45 -4.19 14.12
C SER A 292 -10.47 -5.19 14.75
N GLU A 293 -9.96 -6.15 13.99
CA GLU A 293 -8.83 -6.95 14.47
C GLU A 293 -7.57 -6.09 14.59
N THR A 294 -6.61 -6.52 15.37
CA THR A 294 -5.38 -5.75 15.62
C THR A 294 -4.41 -5.78 14.45
N GLU A 295 -4.51 -6.79 13.58
CA GLU A 295 -3.65 -6.97 12.43
C GLU A 295 -4.47 -7.21 11.17
N GLY A 296 -4.02 -6.66 10.05
CA GLY A 296 -4.61 -6.90 8.73
C GLY A 296 -6.07 -6.47 8.59
N SER A 297 -6.53 -5.46 9.32
CA SER A 297 -7.90 -4.94 9.32
C SER A 297 -7.94 -3.42 9.18
N CYS A 298 -9.13 -2.86 9.04
CA CYS A 298 -9.31 -1.40 9.04
C CYS A 298 -8.75 -0.74 10.30
N LEU A 299 -9.01 -1.30 11.48
CA LEU A 299 -8.50 -0.78 12.75
C LEU A 299 -6.99 -0.99 12.85
N GLY A 300 -6.51 -2.16 12.46
CA GLY A 300 -5.09 -2.51 12.53
C GLY A 300 -4.24 -1.48 11.79
N ILE A 301 -4.54 -1.21 10.53
CA ILE A 301 -3.77 -0.24 9.74
C ILE A 301 -3.97 1.21 10.21
N ALA A 302 -5.17 1.61 10.66
CA ALA A 302 -5.37 2.94 11.23
C ALA A 302 -4.49 3.17 12.46
N ASN A 303 -4.39 2.15 13.33
CA ASN A 303 -3.51 2.18 14.50
C ASN A 303 -2.03 2.18 14.09
N GLU A 304 -1.64 1.33 13.16
CA GLU A 304 -0.26 1.20 12.69
C GLU A 304 0.27 2.50 12.09
N VAL A 305 -0.51 3.15 11.20
CA VAL A 305 -0.14 4.45 10.63
C VAL A 305 0.11 5.47 11.73
N GLY A 306 -0.76 5.55 12.75
CA GLY A 306 -0.62 6.50 13.84
C GLY A 306 0.53 6.20 14.78
N THR A 307 0.75 4.93 15.15
CA THR A 307 1.67 4.52 16.22
C THR A 307 3.04 4.06 15.73
N ALA A 308 3.10 3.34 14.61
CA ALA A 308 4.34 2.81 14.08
C ALA A 308 4.89 3.68 12.93
N LYS A 309 4.12 3.86 11.85
CA LYS A 309 4.61 4.50 10.63
C LYS A 309 4.88 6.00 10.80
N ILE A 310 4.05 6.73 11.56
CA ILE A 310 4.27 8.15 11.87
C ILE A 310 4.98 8.34 13.21
N SER A 311 4.48 7.71 14.29
CA SER A 311 4.94 8.02 15.65
C SER A 311 6.38 7.59 15.92
N ASN A 312 6.82 6.38 15.49
CA ASN A 312 8.18 5.93 15.75
C ASN A 312 9.23 6.90 15.19
N PRO A 313 9.22 7.29 13.90
CA PRO A 313 10.15 8.30 13.42
C PRO A 313 9.91 9.67 14.06
N PHE A 314 8.67 10.08 14.24
CA PHE A 314 8.32 11.44 14.61
C PHE A 314 8.48 11.74 16.10
N GLN A 315 8.11 10.82 17.01
CA GLN A 315 8.24 11.01 18.46
C GLN A 315 9.59 10.54 18.99
N ALA A 316 10.06 9.38 18.55
CA ALA A 316 11.35 8.83 18.99
C ALA A 316 12.54 9.39 18.21
N GLY A 317 12.32 10.09 17.10
CA GLY A 317 13.36 10.54 16.18
C GLY A 317 14.11 9.39 15.55
N ASP A 318 13.47 8.23 15.38
CA ASP A 318 14.06 7.08 14.71
C ASP A 318 13.85 7.18 13.21
N ILE A 319 14.74 7.92 12.55
CA ILE A 319 14.69 8.13 11.10
C ILE A 319 14.97 6.85 10.30
N SER A 320 15.52 5.82 10.90
CA SER A 320 15.69 4.51 10.23
C SER A 320 14.35 3.81 10.02
N TYR A 321 13.32 4.21 10.79
CA TYR A 321 11.97 3.68 10.72
C TYR A 321 11.05 4.47 9.79
N VAL A 322 11.58 5.42 9.02
CA VAL A 322 10.81 6.15 8.01
C VAL A 322 10.51 5.24 6.84
N GLU A 323 9.23 5.06 6.53
CA GLU A 323 8.76 4.32 5.37
C GLU A 323 9.02 5.09 4.08
N SER A 324 9.33 4.39 3.00
CA SER A 324 9.64 4.96 1.66
C SER A 324 10.61 6.16 1.70
N PRO A 325 11.78 6.01 2.37
CA PRO A 325 12.70 7.11 2.57
C PRO A 325 13.53 7.45 1.33
N TYR A 326 13.60 6.56 0.33
CA TYR A 326 14.42 6.72 -0.86
C TYR A 326 13.65 7.36 -2.01
N SER A 327 12.38 7.00 -2.17
CA SER A 327 11.45 7.57 -3.15
C SER A 327 10.75 8.84 -2.64
N TYR A 328 10.79 9.10 -1.33
CA TYR A 328 10.06 10.16 -0.63
C TYR A 328 8.54 10.01 -0.71
N ASN A 329 8.06 8.78 -0.80
CA ASN A 329 6.62 8.50 -0.99
C ASN A 329 5.82 8.35 0.31
N SER A 330 6.44 8.34 1.48
CA SER A 330 5.85 8.01 2.80
C SER A 330 4.46 8.61 3.03
N ILE A 331 4.29 9.91 2.79
CA ILE A 331 2.99 10.58 3.04
C ILE A 331 1.90 10.08 2.10
N THR A 332 2.25 9.74 0.86
CA THR A 332 1.32 9.14 -0.11
C THR A 332 0.94 7.72 0.34
N ASP A 333 1.91 6.96 0.83
CA ASP A 333 1.73 5.61 1.33
C ASP A 333 0.78 5.62 2.54
N PHE A 334 1.03 6.44 3.54
CA PHE A 334 0.13 6.60 4.70
C PHE A 334 -1.29 7.01 4.29
N GLN A 335 -1.43 7.91 3.30
CA GLN A 335 -2.76 8.26 2.80
C GLN A 335 -3.43 7.08 2.09
N ASN A 336 -2.69 6.24 1.36
CA ASN A 336 -3.21 5.05 0.70
C ASN A 336 -3.59 3.96 1.69
N ASN A 337 -2.86 3.83 2.81
CA ASN A 337 -3.28 2.96 3.92
C ASN A 337 -4.67 3.37 4.43
N ILE A 338 -4.91 4.66 4.68
CA ILE A 338 -6.24 5.11 5.13
C ILE A 338 -7.29 4.99 4.02
N ARG A 339 -6.91 5.16 2.73
CA ARG A 339 -7.83 4.91 1.60
C ARG A 339 -8.20 3.44 1.45
N SER A 340 -7.38 2.50 1.89
CA SER A 340 -7.78 1.09 1.94
C SER A 340 -8.98 0.88 2.87
N ILE A 341 -9.01 1.59 4.02
CA ILE A 341 -10.15 1.61 4.94
C ILE A 341 -11.37 2.26 4.28
N GLU A 342 -11.17 3.39 3.60
CA GLU A 342 -12.23 4.06 2.86
C GLU A 342 -12.88 3.13 1.82
N ASN A 343 -12.05 2.36 1.08
CA ASN A 343 -12.53 1.40 0.09
C ASN A 343 -13.39 0.28 0.72
N ILE A 344 -12.94 -0.29 1.83
CA ILE A 344 -13.70 -1.30 2.58
C ILE A 344 -15.02 -0.71 3.10
N TRP A 345 -14.98 0.51 3.67
CA TRP A 345 -16.16 1.15 4.22
C TRP A 345 -17.24 1.44 3.18
N TYR A 346 -16.84 1.92 1.99
CA TYR A 346 -17.76 2.25 0.90
C TYR A 346 -18.00 1.09 -0.08
N GLY A 347 -17.33 -0.06 0.09
CA GLY A 347 -17.52 -1.28 -0.69
C GLY A 347 -17.06 -1.17 -2.15
N GLY A 348 -16.03 -0.35 -2.43
CA GLY A 348 -15.46 -0.21 -3.76
C GLY A 348 -14.21 0.66 -3.79
N ARG A 349 -13.38 0.51 -4.80
CA ARG A 349 -12.02 1.08 -4.92
C ARG A 349 -11.96 2.60 -5.20
N ASN A 350 -13.11 3.25 -5.35
CA ASN A 350 -13.23 4.70 -5.51
C ASN A 350 -13.62 5.42 -4.20
N GLY A 351 -13.48 4.75 -3.04
CA GLY A 351 -13.82 5.27 -1.74
C GLY A 351 -15.26 5.79 -1.71
N LYS A 352 -15.49 6.99 -1.19
CA LYS A 352 -16.80 7.63 -1.10
C LYS A 352 -17.53 7.84 -2.44
N ASN A 353 -16.84 7.77 -3.56
CA ASN A 353 -17.43 7.83 -4.90
C ASN A 353 -17.86 6.46 -5.43
N SER A 354 -17.69 5.39 -4.66
CA SER A 354 -18.14 4.05 -5.02
C SER A 354 -19.66 3.95 -5.00
N ASN A 355 -20.22 3.27 -5.99
CA ASN A 355 -21.67 3.03 -6.07
C ASN A 355 -21.98 1.56 -5.76
N ALA A 356 -21.46 1.04 -4.65
CA ALA A 356 -21.71 -0.32 -4.22
C ALA A 356 -23.16 -0.53 -3.83
N ALA A 357 -23.76 -1.66 -4.19
CA ALA A 357 -25.12 -2.01 -3.76
C ALA A 357 -25.16 -2.24 -2.24
N TYR A 358 -24.12 -2.88 -1.71
CA TYR A 358 -23.95 -3.18 -0.29
C TYR A 358 -22.61 -2.61 0.20
N SER A 359 -22.63 -1.93 1.35
CA SER A 359 -21.43 -1.35 2.00
C SER A 359 -21.71 -1.06 3.47
N PHE A 360 -20.65 -0.99 4.30
CA PHE A 360 -20.80 -0.54 5.68
C PHE A 360 -21.41 0.86 5.75
N HIS A 361 -21.03 1.76 4.85
CA HIS A 361 -21.63 3.09 4.72
C HIS A 361 -23.16 3.02 4.66
N LYS A 362 -23.75 2.22 3.75
CA LYS A 362 -25.21 2.07 3.60
C LYS A 362 -25.86 1.42 4.81
N PHE A 363 -25.23 0.38 5.36
CA PHE A 363 -25.71 -0.29 6.56
C PHE A 363 -25.84 0.69 7.73
N PHE A 364 -24.79 1.47 7.98
CA PHE A 364 -24.80 2.45 9.06
C PHE A 364 -25.73 3.62 8.80
N GLN A 365 -25.89 4.08 7.57
CA GLN A 365 -26.89 5.08 7.21
C GLN A 365 -28.31 4.65 7.62
N SER A 366 -28.64 3.38 7.42
CA SER A 366 -29.99 2.85 7.70
C SER A 366 -30.19 2.46 9.15
N ASN A 367 -29.13 2.03 9.85
CA ASN A 367 -29.29 1.38 11.17
C ASN A 367 -28.68 2.17 12.33
N LYS A 368 -27.53 2.85 12.14
CA LYS A 368 -26.74 3.52 13.19
C LYS A 368 -26.06 4.78 12.64
N THR A 369 -26.83 5.71 12.12
CA THR A 369 -26.34 6.86 11.34
C THR A 369 -25.28 7.70 12.06
N ALA A 370 -25.38 7.90 13.37
CA ALA A 370 -24.42 8.70 14.13
C ALA A 370 -23.03 8.03 14.17
N VAL A 371 -22.99 6.71 14.33
CA VAL A 371 -21.73 5.92 14.34
C VAL A 371 -21.10 5.94 12.95
N GLY A 372 -21.89 5.70 11.90
CA GLY A 372 -21.39 5.75 10.51
C GLY A 372 -20.74 7.09 10.17
N ARG A 373 -21.40 8.20 10.53
CA ARG A 373 -20.86 9.55 10.30
C ARG A 373 -19.55 9.81 11.04
N LYS A 374 -19.35 9.24 12.23
CA LYS A 374 -18.07 9.36 12.94
C LYS A 374 -16.95 8.68 12.18
N VAL A 375 -17.17 7.45 11.68
CA VAL A 375 -16.18 6.73 10.87
C VAL A 375 -15.82 7.52 9.60
N GLU A 376 -16.84 7.98 8.88
CA GLU A 376 -16.67 8.75 7.64
C GLU A 376 -15.86 10.05 7.86
N ALA A 377 -16.21 10.80 8.89
CA ALA A 377 -15.50 12.02 9.27
C ALA A 377 -14.05 11.74 9.72
N ALA A 378 -13.84 10.63 10.44
CA ALA A 378 -12.51 10.23 10.90
C ALA A 378 -11.60 9.79 9.72
N ILE A 379 -12.13 9.01 8.76
CA ILE A 379 -11.42 8.64 7.53
C ILE A 379 -10.98 9.90 6.77
N GLU A 380 -11.90 10.82 6.51
CA GLU A 380 -11.60 12.05 5.78
C GLU A 380 -10.57 12.92 6.52
N THR A 381 -10.73 13.05 7.84
CA THR A 381 -9.81 13.82 8.69
C THR A 381 -8.41 13.21 8.69
N ALA A 382 -8.27 11.89 8.80
CA ALA A 382 -6.99 11.22 8.78
C ALA A 382 -6.26 11.43 7.44
N ILE A 383 -6.94 11.23 6.31
CA ILE A 383 -6.37 11.47 4.98
C ILE A 383 -5.89 12.93 4.84
N GLN A 384 -6.69 13.89 5.30
CA GLN A 384 -6.36 15.33 5.22
C GLN A 384 -5.18 15.70 6.12
N LYS A 385 -5.17 15.24 7.40
CA LYS A 385 -4.11 15.58 8.35
C LYS A 385 -2.77 14.96 7.96
N ILE A 386 -2.77 13.71 7.50
CA ILE A 386 -1.58 13.06 6.94
C ILE A 386 -1.05 13.87 5.74
N GLY A 387 -1.94 14.24 4.80
CA GLY A 387 -1.56 14.99 3.61
C GLY A 387 -1.01 16.40 3.88
N ARG A 388 -1.26 16.97 5.07
CA ARG A 388 -0.75 18.28 5.50
C ARG A 388 0.64 18.23 6.10
N MET A 389 1.16 17.05 6.45
CA MET A 389 2.54 16.96 6.93
C MET A 389 3.52 17.45 5.85
N PRO A 390 4.58 18.17 6.23
CA PRO A 390 5.60 18.64 5.29
C PRO A 390 6.25 17.48 4.51
N LYS A 391 6.44 17.69 3.21
CA LYS A 391 7.06 16.70 2.31
C LYS A 391 8.49 17.10 1.98
N PRO A 392 9.38 16.11 1.85
CA PRO A 392 9.19 14.69 2.13
C PRO A 392 9.26 14.39 3.64
N PHE A 393 8.55 13.35 4.07
CA PHE A 393 8.41 13.00 5.48
C PHE A 393 9.77 12.76 6.19
N VAL A 394 10.71 12.10 5.53
CA VAL A 394 12.07 11.89 6.07
C VAL A 394 12.80 13.20 6.38
N LYS A 395 12.64 14.24 5.56
CA LYS A 395 13.21 15.56 5.84
C LYS A 395 12.47 16.28 6.96
N TYR A 396 11.15 16.13 7.01
CA TYR A 396 10.35 16.67 8.10
C TYR A 396 10.80 16.11 9.45
N VAL A 397 10.88 14.78 9.56
CA VAL A 397 11.37 14.12 10.79
C VAL A 397 12.80 14.56 11.12
N SER A 398 13.69 14.58 10.12
CA SER A 398 15.10 14.98 10.31
C SER A 398 15.24 16.40 10.83
N LYS A 399 14.47 17.34 10.33
CA LYS A 399 14.45 18.75 10.78
C LYS A 399 13.89 18.90 12.19
N VAL A 400 12.75 18.27 12.47
CA VAL A 400 12.13 18.26 13.81
C VAL A 400 13.10 17.78 14.88
N TRP A 401 13.97 16.81 14.57
CA TRP A 401 14.91 16.21 15.52
C TRP A 401 16.36 16.63 15.30
N ASN A 402 16.63 17.52 14.34
CA ASN A 402 17.97 17.95 13.96
C ASN A 402 18.93 16.76 13.71
N LYS A 403 18.44 15.74 13.00
CA LYS A 403 19.17 14.53 12.63
C LYS A 403 19.40 14.52 11.13
N LYS A 404 20.45 13.76 10.70
CA LYS A 404 20.67 13.49 9.28
C LYS A 404 20.15 12.11 8.94
N PHE A 405 19.48 11.98 7.81
CA PHE A 405 19.18 10.71 7.18
C PHE A 405 20.34 10.40 6.21
N GLU A 406 21.04 9.29 6.46
CA GLU A 406 22.19 8.79 5.67
C GLU A 406 21.83 7.50 4.97
#